data_8da9245a3e510dcaf6125a7fd5665e84
#
_entry.id   8da9245a3e510dcaf6125a7fd5665e84
#
_cell.length_a   1.000
_cell.length_b   1.000
_cell.length_c   1.000
_cell.angle_alpha   90.00
_cell.angle_beta   90.00
_cell.angle_gamma   90.00
#
_symmetry.space_group_name_H-M   'P 1'
#
loop_
_entity.id
_entity.type
_entity.pdbx_description
1 polymer ?
#
loop_
_entity_poly.entity_id
_entity_poly.type
_entity_poly.pdbx_seq_one_letter_code
_entity_poly.pdbx_strand_id
1 'polypeptide(L)'
;AGQEYGRTKQFRHPDYIGRVDTAPAKSTFMKDASGNPFEYPYFIHDSYDASDAVNMFDWQTMEESAPHALTQAYTKGLIALRKSTDAFSYADAEDIEREIARVLSPDIAEADLLLAFTALSKDTRDTYLVIANADSQARSLDVAEQAYPAEGLAVLVDASAAGTKPIDAPDGVQLTIKDGKLISLTLDALTAAVIKIQAK
;
A
#
# COMPACT_ATOMS: atom_id res chain seq x y z
N ALA A 1 -13.11 4.89 -12.22
CA ALA A 1 -13.67 4.11 -11.11
C ALA A 1 -13.15 2.68 -11.16
N GLY A 2 -13.09 2.01 -9.99
CA GLY A 2 -12.65 0.62 -9.87
C GLY A 2 -11.20 0.43 -9.47
N GLN A 3 -10.39 1.46 -9.40
CA GLN A 3 -9.01 1.40 -8.93
C GLN A 3 -8.94 0.92 -7.48
N GLU A 4 -9.91 1.30 -6.67
CA GLU A 4 -10.09 0.95 -5.26
C GLU A 4 -10.28 -0.55 -4.99
N TYR A 5 -10.60 -1.34 -6.01
CA TYR A 5 -10.63 -2.82 -5.91
C TYR A 5 -9.70 -3.50 -6.93
N GLY A 6 -8.85 -2.74 -7.60
CA GLY A 6 -7.87 -3.28 -8.54
C GLY A 6 -8.42 -3.59 -9.93
N ARG A 7 -9.47 -2.88 -10.39
CA ARG A 7 -9.96 -3.01 -11.77
C ARG A 7 -8.84 -2.71 -12.77
N THR A 8 -8.74 -3.54 -13.79
CA THR A 8 -7.79 -3.38 -14.88
C THR A 8 -8.48 -2.89 -16.15
N LYS A 9 -7.70 -2.54 -17.18
CA LYS A 9 -8.19 -2.25 -18.54
C LYS A 9 -8.19 -3.51 -19.42
N GLN A 10 -8.46 -4.66 -18.85
CA GLN A 10 -8.57 -5.93 -19.54
C GLN A 10 -9.73 -5.89 -20.55
N PHE A 11 -9.50 -6.32 -21.80
CA PHE A 11 -10.50 -6.30 -22.84
C PHE A 11 -11.34 -7.58 -22.78
N ARG A 12 -12.46 -7.52 -22.09
CA ARG A 12 -13.37 -8.64 -21.82
C ARG A 12 -14.41 -8.81 -22.94
N HIS A 13 -13.95 -9.05 -24.17
CA HIS A 13 -14.84 -9.30 -25.31
C HIS A 13 -14.78 -10.78 -25.68
N PRO A 14 -15.94 -11.46 -25.89
CA PRO A 14 -16.00 -12.91 -26.16
C PRO A 14 -15.13 -13.37 -27.34
N ASP A 15 -14.97 -12.56 -28.36
CA ASP A 15 -14.17 -12.90 -29.55
C ASP A 15 -12.67 -13.00 -29.24
N TYR A 16 -12.24 -12.57 -28.05
CA TYR A 16 -10.83 -12.55 -27.64
C TYR A 16 -10.49 -13.53 -26.51
N ILE A 17 -11.42 -14.39 -26.13
CA ILE A 17 -11.16 -15.43 -25.12
C ILE A 17 -10.06 -16.35 -25.62
N GLY A 18 -8.96 -16.44 -24.90
CA GLY A 18 -7.84 -17.33 -25.20
C GLY A 18 -7.12 -17.08 -26.53
N ARG A 19 -7.48 -16.05 -27.28
CA ARG A 19 -6.87 -15.72 -28.58
C ARG A 19 -5.54 -14.98 -28.38
N VAL A 20 -4.51 -15.46 -29.08
CA VAL A 20 -3.17 -14.86 -29.04
C VAL A 20 -2.72 -14.33 -30.42
N ASP A 21 -3.52 -14.50 -31.44
CA ASP A 21 -3.22 -14.21 -32.83
C ASP A 21 -3.80 -12.86 -33.34
N THR A 22 -4.71 -12.29 -32.59
CA THR A 22 -5.40 -11.07 -32.98
C THR A 22 -5.45 -10.07 -31.82
N ALA A 23 -4.58 -9.07 -31.83
CA ALA A 23 -4.57 -8.04 -30.79
C ALA A 23 -5.55 -6.90 -31.12
N PRO A 24 -6.37 -6.44 -30.17
CA PRO A 24 -7.08 -5.17 -30.29
C PRO A 24 -6.08 -4.01 -30.50
N ALA A 25 -6.51 -2.99 -31.23
CA ALA A 25 -5.67 -1.81 -31.43
C ALA A 25 -5.27 -1.18 -30.07
N LYS A 26 -4.03 -0.71 -29.97
CA LYS A 26 -3.48 -0.07 -28.76
C LYS A 26 -3.64 -0.93 -27.49
N SER A 27 -3.31 -2.20 -27.59
CA SER A 27 -3.32 -3.14 -26.45
C SER A 27 -1.96 -3.79 -26.23
N THR A 28 -1.76 -4.30 -25.00
CA THR A 28 -0.62 -5.14 -24.64
C THR A 28 -1.13 -6.53 -24.28
N PHE A 29 -0.47 -7.55 -24.82
CA PHE A 29 -0.67 -8.94 -24.40
C PHE A 29 0.01 -9.19 -23.06
N MET A 30 -0.74 -9.74 -22.11
CA MET A 30 -0.25 -10.02 -20.76
C MET A 30 -0.39 -11.48 -20.40
N LYS A 31 0.48 -11.93 -19.51
CA LYS A 31 0.51 -13.26 -18.91
C LYS A 31 0.50 -13.14 -17.39
N ASP A 32 0.07 -14.22 -16.73
CA ASP A 32 0.18 -14.34 -15.29
C ASP A 32 1.65 -14.55 -14.84
N ALA A 33 1.90 -14.61 -13.54
CA ALA A 33 3.22 -14.83 -12.97
C ALA A 33 3.84 -16.20 -13.34
N SER A 34 3.02 -17.16 -13.75
CA SER A 34 3.44 -18.48 -14.23
C SER A 34 3.73 -18.50 -15.74
N GLY A 35 3.52 -17.39 -16.43
CA GLY A 35 3.75 -17.25 -17.86
C GLY A 35 2.58 -17.70 -18.73
N ASN A 36 1.41 -18.00 -18.16
CA ASN A 36 0.21 -18.37 -18.91
C ASN A 36 -0.57 -17.12 -19.32
N PRO A 37 -1.19 -17.09 -20.52
CA PRO A 37 -2.11 -16.04 -20.89
C PRO A 37 -3.32 -16.01 -19.94
N PHE A 38 -3.78 -14.80 -19.61
CA PHE A 38 -5.10 -14.64 -18.98
C PHE A 38 -6.21 -15.11 -19.91
N GLU A 39 -7.40 -15.39 -19.38
CA GLU A 39 -8.59 -15.72 -20.17
C GLU A 39 -8.87 -14.65 -21.23
N TYR A 40 -8.75 -13.38 -20.84
CA TYR A 40 -8.76 -12.21 -21.72
C TYR A 40 -7.36 -11.58 -21.68
N PRO A 41 -6.45 -11.93 -22.60
CA PRO A 41 -5.02 -11.63 -22.41
C PRO A 41 -4.62 -10.21 -22.83
N TYR A 42 -5.53 -9.42 -23.39
CA TYR A 42 -5.23 -8.07 -23.88
C TYR A 42 -5.68 -6.98 -22.91
N PHE A 43 -4.80 -6.02 -22.66
CA PHE A 43 -5.03 -4.86 -21.81
C PHE A 43 -4.89 -3.59 -22.64
N ILE A 44 -5.94 -2.76 -22.68
CA ILE A 44 -6.02 -1.55 -23.50
C ILE A 44 -5.20 -0.43 -22.88
N HIS A 45 -4.40 0.28 -23.69
CA HIS A 45 -3.56 1.38 -23.22
C HIS A 45 -4.39 2.59 -22.79
N ASP A 46 -5.37 2.95 -23.61
CA ASP A 46 -6.27 4.07 -23.37
C ASP A 46 -7.73 3.64 -23.53
N SER A 47 -8.51 3.86 -22.49
CA SER A 47 -9.91 3.46 -22.42
C SER A 47 -10.87 4.65 -22.45
N TYR A 48 -10.43 5.83 -22.92
CA TYR A 48 -11.22 7.06 -22.86
C TYR A 48 -12.62 6.94 -23.48
N ASP A 49 -12.74 6.38 -24.67
CA ASP A 49 -14.00 6.12 -25.36
C ASP A 49 -14.28 4.62 -25.61
N ALA A 50 -13.66 3.77 -24.79
CA ALA A 50 -13.86 2.33 -24.90
C ALA A 50 -15.25 1.92 -24.38
N SER A 51 -15.77 0.81 -24.96
CA SER A 51 -17.04 0.21 -24.56
C SER A 51 -16.99 -0.42 -23.16
N ASP A 52 -18.13 -0.92 -22.70
CA ASP A 52 -18.26 -1.66 -21.46
C ASP A 52 -17.36 -2.90 -21.39
N ALA A 53 -16.96 -3.47 -22.53
CA ALA A 53 -15.95 -4.54 -22.56
C ALA A 53 -14.62 -4.18 -21.88
N VAL A 54 -14.33 -2.88 -21.71
CA VAL A 54 -13.16 -2.35 -20.99
C VAL A 54 -13.59 -1.55 -19.76
N ASN A 55 -14.62 -0.71 -19.89
CA ASN A 55 -14.95 0.33 -18.90
C ASN A 55 -16.03 -0.09 -17.89
N MET A 56 -16.62 -1.26 -18.02
CA MET A 56 -17.61 -1.77 -17.07
C MET A 56 -17.05 -1.80 -15.64
N PHE A 57 -17.82 -1.31 -14.69
CA PHE A 57 -17.56 -1.51 -13.26
C PHE A 57 -18.17 -2.85 -12.85
N ASP A 58 -17.32 -3.83 -12.61
CA ASP A 58 -17.71 -5.21 -12.31
C ASP A 58 -17.93 -5.40 -10.81
N TRP A 59 -19.16 -5.17 -10.38
CA TRP A 59 -19.56 -5.33 -8.98
C TRP A 59 -19.42 -6.76 -8.48
N GLN A 60 -19.71 -7.74 -9.34
CA GLN A 60 -19.65 -9.15 -8.98
C GLN A 60 -18.19 -9.57 -8.74
N THR A 61 -17.26 -9.23 -9.64
CA THR A 61 -15.84 -9.50 -9.44
C THR A 61 -15.31 -8.82 -8.18
N MET A 62 -15.75 -7.60 -7.87
CA MET A 62 -15.34 -6.88 -6.67
C MET A 62 -15.74 -7.62 -5.39
N GLU A 63 -16.92 -8.25 -5.35
CA GLU A 63 -17.46 -8.91 -4.16
C GLU A 63 -17.00 -10.38 -4.04
N GLU A 64 -16.94 -11.10 -5.14
CA GLU A 64 -16.71 -12.56 -5.16
C GLU A 64 -15.24 -12.95 -5.29
N SER A 65 -14.39 -12.09 -5.85
CA SER A 65 -12.97 -12.36 -6.02
C SER A 65 -12.18 -11.93 -4.78
N ALA A 66 -11.57 -12.88 -4.08
CA ALA A 66 -10.82 -12.62 -2.86
C ALA A 66 -9.74 -11.51 -2.99
N PRO A 67 -8.90 -11.45 -4.06
CA PRO A 67 -7.94 -10.36 -4.22
C PRO A 67 -8.61 -8.98 -4.36
N HIS A 68 -9.75 -8.91 -5.06
CA HIS A 68 -10.47 -7.64 -5.28
C HIS A 68 -11.18 -7.17 -4.01
N ALA A 69 -11.81 -8.08 -3.28
CA ALA A 69 -12.42 -7.79 -1.99
C ALA A 69 -11.38 -7.33 -0.96
N LEU A 70 -10.22 -7.99 -0.92
CA LEU A 70 -9.10 -7.58 -0.07
C LEU A 70 -8.60 -6.17 -0.43
N THR A 71 -8.37 -5.89 -1.71
CA THR A 71 -7.91 -4.58 -2.18
C THR A 71 -8.91 -3.48 -1.82
N GLN A 72 -10.21 -3.75 -1.94
CA GLN A 72 -11.26 -2.81 -1.54
C GLN A 72 -11.26 -2.59 -0.03
N ALA A 73 -11.18 -3.65 0.77
CA ALA A 73 -11.15 -3.56 2.23
C ALA A 73 -9.92 -2.76 2.70
N TYR A 74 -8.76 -3.02 2.09
CA TYR A 74 -7.52 -2.30 2.35
C TYR A 74 -7.65 -0.80 2.02
N THR A 75 -8.19 -0.47 0.85
CA THR A 75 -8.43 0.92 0.43
C THR A 75 -9.39 1.64 1.39
N LYS A 76 -10.48 0.98 1.82
CA LYS A 76 -11.40 1.52 2.84
C LYS A 76 -10.68 1.77 4.17
N GLY A 77 -9.80 0.87 4.57
CA GLY A 77 -8.98 0.99 5.78
C GLY A 77 -8.03 2.17 5.73
N LEU A 78 -7.33 2.37 4.61
CA LEU A 78 -6.46 3.53 4.39
C LEU A 78 -7.24 4.85 4.43
N ILE A 79 -8.42 4.90 3.82
CA ILE A 79 -9.30 6.08 3.89
C ILE A 79 -9.76 6.34 5.33
N ALA A 80 -10.14 5.30 6.06
CA ALA A 80 -10.53 5.43 7.46
C ALA A 80 -9.37 5.94 8.32
N LEU A 81 -8.17 5.39 8.14
CA LEU A 81 -6.96 5.84 8.82
C LEU A 81 -6.67 7.33 8.52
N ARG A 82 -6.66 7.73 7.23
CA ARG A 82 -6.45 9.12 6.84
C ARG A 82 -7.46 10.08 7.47
N LYS A 83 -8.70 9.66 7.64
CA LYS A 83 -9.78 10.48 8.24
C LYS A 83 -9.76 10.49 9.76
N SER A 84 -9.01 9.60 10.40
CA SER A 84 -8.96 9.47 11.87
C SER A 84 -7.93 10.38 12.53
N THR A 85 -7.08 11.04 11.76
CA THR A 85 -6.00 11.90 12.24
C THR A 85 -5.72 13.04 11.26
N ASP A 86 -5.27 14.17 11.77
CA ASP A 86 -4.79 15.31 10.97
C ASP A 86 -3.38 15.07 10.38
N ALA A 87 -2.62 14.10 10.91
CA ALA A 87 -1.24 13.80 10.51
C ALA A 87 -1.05 13.51 9.00
N PHE A 88 -2.11 13.11 8.28
CA PHE A 88 -2.08 12.80 6.85
C PHE A 88 -2.83 13.83 5.97
N SER A 89 -3.15 15.02 6.51
CA SER A 89 -3.99 15.99 5.80
C SER A 89 -3.58 17.44 5.99
N TYR A 90 -2.31 17.71 6.26
CA TYR A 90 -1.80 19.08 6.32
C TYR A 90 -1.94 19.78 4.96
N ALA A 91 -2.45 21.01 4.99
CA ALA A 91 -2.63 21.86 3.82
C ALA A 91 -1.61 23.01 3.77
N ASP A 92 -0.93 23.27 4.88
CA ASP A 92 0.04 24.35 5.01
C ASP A 92 1.47 23.82 4.88
N ALA A 93 2.31 24.50 4.09
CA ALA A 93 3.69 24.08 3.85
C ALA A 93 4.55 24.14 5.14
N GLU A 94 4.33 25.14 5.99
CA GLU A 94 5.07 25.28 7.25
C GLU A 94 4.72 24.15 8.23
N ASP A 95 3.46 23.72 8.25
CA ASP A 95 3.05 22.56 9.04
C ASP A 95 3.69 21.27 8.50
N ILE A 96 3.75 21.08 7.19
CA ILE A 96 4.40 19.92 6.57
C ILE A 96 5.88 19.88 6.94
N GLU A 97 6.59 20.99 6.83
CA GLU A 97 8.02 21.05 7.17
C GLU A 97 8.29 20.77 8.65
N ARG A 98 7.36 21.14 9.54
CA ARG A 98 7.52 20.96 10.98
C ARG A 98 7.09 19.58 11.47
N GLU A 99 6.00 19.02 10.92
CA GLU A 99 5.35 17.84 11.47
C GLU A 99 5.65 16.55 10.68
N ILE A 100 6.25 16.67 9.49
CA ILE A 100 6.68 15.52 8.70
C ILE A 100 8.20 15.48 8.64
N ALA A 101 8.80 14.37 9.07
CA ALA A 101 10.24 14.20 9.05
C ALA A 101 10.63 12.88 8.37
N ARG A 102 11.62 12.94 7.47
CA ARG A 102 12.22 11.73 6.91
C ARG A 102 12.94 10.96 8.00
N VAL A 103 12.73 9.66 8.05
CA VAL A 103 13.52 8.77 8.92
C VAL A 103 14.84 8.51 8.22
N LEU A 104 15.92 8.86 8.90
CA LEU A 104 17.28 8.56 8.47
C LEU A 104 17.73 7.26 9.14
N SER A 105 18.29 6.37 8.37
CA SER A 105 18.83 5.11 8.83
C SER A 105 20.07 4.77 8.02
N PRO A 106 21.11 4.19 8.61
CA PRO A 106 22.27 3.72 7.89
C PRO A 106 21.93 2.63 6.85
N ASP A 107 20.79 1.97 7.03
CA ASP A 107 20.30 0.90 6.15
C ASP A 107 19.57 1.43 4.92
N ILE A 108 19.35 2.75 4.81
CA ILE A 108 18.68 3.36 3.64
C ILE A 108 19.70 4.17 2.82
N ALA A 109 20.08 3.67 1.66
CA ALA A 109 20.80 4.44 0.66
C ALA A 109 19.84 5.24 -0.25
N GLU A 110 20.34 6.27 -0.91
CA GLU A 110 19.53 7.11 -1.82
C GLU A 110 18.91 6.32 -2.98
N ALA A 111 19.57 5.25 -3.41
CA ALA A 111 19.11 4.38 -4.50
C ALA A 111 18.17 3.25 -4.06
N ASP A 112 17.91 3.10 -2.75
CA ASP A 112 17.06 2.04 -2.24
C ASP A 112 15.58 2.33 -2.53
N LEU A 113 14.83 1.26 -2.78
CA LEU A 113 13.38 1.32 -2.95
C LEU A 113 12.66 1.27 -1.58
N LEU A 114 13.26 1.88 -0.56
CA LEU A 114 12.73 1.96 0.81
C LEU A 114 12.50 3.43 1.17
N LEU A 115 11.25 3.77 1.51
CA LEU A 115 10.88 5.10 2.01
C LEU A 115 10.40 4.98 3.44
N ALA A 116 10.91 5.84 4.33
CA ALA A 116 10.40 5.96 5.69
C ALA A 116 10.30 7.42 6.12
N PHE A 117 9.19 7.77 6.74
CA PHE A 117 8.98 9.09 7.33
C PHE A 117 8.05 9.02 8.54
N THR A 118 8.11 10.03 9.38
CA THR A 118 7.15 10.24 10.47
C THR A 118 6.22 11.38 10.12
N ALA A 119 4.96 11.26 10.55
CA ALA A 119 3.96 12.31 10.52
C ALA A 119 3.39 12.47 11.93
N LEU A 120 3.47 13.67 12.49
CA LEU A 120 3.04 13.96 13.85
C LEU A 120 1.66 14.61 13.83
N SER A 121 0.68 14.04 14.53
CA SER A 121 -0.62 14.68 14.72
C SER A 121 -0.48 15.93 15.60
N LYS A 122 -1.02 17.05 15.16
CA LYS A 122 -1.08 18.28 15.97
C LYS A 122 -2.12 18.15 17.08
N ASP A 123 -3.20 17.43 16.78
CA ASP A 123 -4.35 17.31 17.70
C ASP A 123 -4.06 16.35 18.85
N THR A 124 -3.49 15.18 18.57
CA THR A 124 -3.24 14.14 19.58
C THR A 124 -1.79 14.01 20.01
N ARG A 125 -0.87 14.62 19.27
CA ARG A 125 0.59 14.47 19.41
C ARG A 125 1.08 13.05 19.17
N ASP A 126 0.25 12.16 18.67
CA ASP A 126 0.68 10.83 18.25
C ASP A 126 1.57 10.92 17.01
N THR A 127 2.61 10.10 16.97
CA THR A 127 3.49 9.99 15.80
C THR A 127 3.09 8.78 14.96
N TYR A 128 2.99 8.96 13.66
CA TYR A 128 2.78 7.88 12.71
C TYR A 128 4.07 7.65 11.93
N LEU A 129 4.69 6.49 12.14
CA LEU A 129 5.83 6.04 11.36
C LEU A 129 5.30 5.30 10.12
N VAL A 130 5.54 5.87 8.96
CA VAL A 130 5.11 5.33 7.66
C VAL A 130 6.32 4.78 6.94
N ILE A 131 6.25 3.53 6.49
CA ILE A 131 7.34 2.87 5.78
C ILE A 131 6.77 2.16 4.56
N ALA A 132 7.47 2.25 3.44
CA ALA A 132 7.14 1.53 2.21
C ALA A 132 8.39 0.86 1.67
N ASN A 133 8.37 -0.45 1.60
CA ASN A 133 9.36 -1.26 0.90
C ASN A 133 8.84 -1.62 -0.49
N ALA A 134 9.35 -0.94 -1.52
CA ALA A 134 9.03 -1.22 -2.93
C ALA A 134 10.07 -2.15 -3.60
N ASP A 135 10.99 -2.73 -2.81
CA ASP A 135 11.96 -3.72 -3.30
C ASP A 135 11.33 -5.11 -3.41
N SER A 136 11.87 -5.94 -4.26
CA SER A 136 11.55 -7.36 -4.40
C SER A 136 12.16 -8.24 -3.29
N GLN A 137 12.90 -7.65 -2.35
CA GLN A 137 13.53 -8.29 -1.20
C GLN A 137 12.99 -7.68 0.09
N ALA A 138 13.00 -8.46 1.17
CA ALA A 138 12.76 -7.91 2.50
C ALA A 138 13.82 -6.87 2.85
N ARG A 139 13.40 -5.80 3.53
CA ARG A 139 14.29 -4.70 3.95
C ARG A 139 14.13 -4.42 5.44
N SER A 140 15.26 -4.21 6.09
CA SER A 140 15.32 -3.80 7.49
C SER A 140 15.62 -2.30 7.60
N LEU A 141 15.07 -1.68 8.62
CA LEU A 141 15.27 -0.28 8.96
C LEU A 141 15.71 -0.18 10.41
N ASP A 142 16.92 0.31 10.65
CA ASP A 142 17.36 0.67 12.01
C ASP A 142 16.76 2.02 12.40
N VAL A 143 16.10 2.06 13.55
CA VAL A 143 15.47 3.26 14.12
C VAL A 143 15.91 3.50 15.57
N ALA A 144 17.01 2.88 16.00
CA ALA A 144 17.50 2.95 17.39
C ALA A 144 17.81 4.39 17.84
N GLU A 145 18.28 5.24 16.92
CA GLU A 145 18.60 6.65 17.24
C GLU A 145 17.34 7.50 17.50
N GLN A 146 16.18 7.16 16.91
CA GLN A 146 14.92 7.88 17.10
C GLN A 146 14.25 7.52 18.44
N ALA A 147 14.67 6.43 19.08
CA ALA A 147 14.24 6.01 20.42
C ALA A 147 12.71 5.93 20.63
N TYR A 148 11.97 5.45 19.63
CA TYR A 148 10.52 5.28 19.74
C TYR A 148 10.12 4.35 20.90
N PRO A 149 9.25 4.78 21.84
CA PRO A 149 8.80 3.92 22.91
C PRO A 149 7.95 2.78 22.37
N ALA A 150 8.15 1.57 22.91
CA ALA A 150 7.31 0.42 22.55
C ALA A 150 5.93 0.45 23.20
N GLU A 151 5.80 1.14 24.34
CA GLU A 151 4.52 1.36 25.03
C GLU A 151 3.60 2.22 24.16
N GLY A 152 2.38 1.75 23.90
CA GLY A 152 1.41 2.44 23.05
C GLY A 152 1.70 2.36 21.54
N LEU A 153 2.63 1.48 21.14
CA LEU A 153 2.93 1.22 19.74
C LEU A 153 1.86 0.29 19.13
N ALA A 154 1.34 0.66 17.97
CA ALA A 154 0.31 -0.10 17.28
C ALA A 154 0.55 -0.12 15.78
N VAL A 155 0.62 -1.31 15.17
CA VAL A 155 0.61 -1.46 13.70
C VAL A 155 -0.82 -1.27 13.23
N LEU A 156 -1.04 -0.34 12.30
CA LEU A 156 -2.35 -0.01 11.75
C LEU A 156 -2.48 -0.39 10.27
N VAL A 157 -1.35 -0.59 9.60
CA VAL A 157 -1.26 -1.03 8.21
C VAL A 157 -0.11 -2.04 8.12
N ASP A 158 -0.36 -3.15 7.44
CA ASP A 158 0.60 -4.21 7.14
C ASP A 158 0.41 -4.74 5.70
N ALA A 159 0.97 -5.90 5.35
CA ALA A 159 0.85 -6.46 4.01
C ALA A 159 -0.59 -6.87 3.63
N SER A 160 -1.45 -7.17 4.60
CA SER A 160 -2.78 -7.77 4.38
C SER A 160 -3.95 -6.92 4.88
N ALA A 161 -3.71 -5.96 5.76
CA ALA A 161 -4.76 -5.17 6.39
C ALA A 161 -4.39 -3.68 6.54
N ALA A 162 -5.40 -2.83 6.54
CA ALA A 162 -5.27 -1.42 6.86
C ALA A 162 -6.49 -0.94 7.66
N GLY A 163 -6.29 -0.01 8.59
CA GLY A 163 -7.39 0.54 9.38
C GLY A 163 -6.96 1.43 10.54
N THR A 164 -7.88 1.62 11.48
CA THR A 164 -7.68 2.45 12.68
C THR A 164 -7.51 1.63 13.95
N LYS A 165 -7.66 0.32 13.86
CA LYS A 165 -7.49 -0.62 14.99
C LYS A 165 -6.12 -1.26 14.92
N PRO A 166 -5.47 -1.50 16.08
CA PRO A 166 -4.23 -2.27 16.13
C PRO A 166 -4.38 -3.65 15.50
N ILE A 167 -3.36 -4.08 14.78
CA ILE A 167 -3.22 -5.43 14.21
C ILE A 167 -2.36 -6.24 15.19
N ASP A 168 -2.94 -7.28 15.80
CA ASP A 168 -2.28 -8.06 16.85
C ASP A 168 -1.13 -8.95 16.33
N ALA A 169 -1.27 -9.45 15.09
CA ALA A 169 -0.27 -10.27 14.40
C ALA A 169 0.00 -9.71 13.02
N PRO A 170 0.85 -8.67 12.89
CA PRO A 170 1.12 -8.03 11.62
C PRO A 170 1.73 -8.98 10.60
N ASP A 171 1.20 -8.96 9.37
CA ASP A 171 1.67 -9.72 8.23
C ASP A 171 2.76 -8.93 7.47
N GLY A 172 3.90 -9.57 7.18
CA GLY A 172 5.01 -8.95 6.47
C GLY A 172 5.71 -7.79 7.20
N VAL A 173 5.44 -7.62 8.51
CA VAL A 173 6.05 -6.56 9.35
C VAL A 173 6.56 -7.17 10.64
N GLN A 174 7.87 -7.08 10.88
CA GLN A 174 8.50 -7.55 12.10
C GLN A 174 9.12 -6.38 12.86
N LEU A 175 8.80 -6.28 14.15
CA LEU A 175 9.30 -5.23 15.03
C LEU A 175 10.31 -5.81 16.01
N THR A 176 11.48 -5.18 16.15
CA THR A 176 12.48 -5.53 17.16
C THR A 176 12.44 -4.51 18.27
N ILE A 177 12.07 -4.99 19.47
CA ILE A 177 11.97 -4.16 20.67
C ILE A 177 13.09 -4.57 21.64
N LYS A 178 13.84 -3.57 22.14
CA LYS A 178 14.86 -3.75 23.15
C LYS A 178 14.76 -2.64 24.18
N ASP A 179 14.85 -3.00 25.44
CA ASP A 179 14.79 -2.05 26.58
C ASP A 179 13.58 -1.10 26.53
N GLY A 180 12.41 -1.64 26.12
CA GLY A 180 11.18 -0.87 25.99
C GLY A 180 11.13 0.11 24.82
N LYS A 181 12.02 -0.03 23.83
CA LYS A 181 12.08 0.82 22.63
C LYS A 181 12.08 -0.01 21.36
N LEU A 182 11.45 0.53 20.31
CA LEU A 182 11.59 0.03 18.96
C LEU A 182 12.99 0.41 18.45
N ILE A 183 13.81 -0.58 18.13
CA ILE A 183 15.18 -0.38 17.64
C ILE A 183 15.34 -0.67 16.15
N SER A 184 14.56 -1.60 15.63
CA SER A 184 14.52 -1.88 14.19
C SER A 184 13.18 -2.49 13.78
N LEU A 185 12.92 -2.46 12.50
CA LEU A 185 11.79 -3.14 11.89
C LEU A 185 12.20 -3.73 10.54
N THR A 186 11.57 -4.83 10.16
CA THR A 186 11.78 -5.48 8.86
C THR A 186 10.45 -5.57 8.15
N LEU A 187 10.41 -5.15 6.88
CA LEU A 187 9.27 -5.30 6.00
C LEU A 187 9.61 -6.34 4.93
N ASP A 188 8.69 -7.23 4.66
CA ASP A 188 8.77 -8.12 3.53
C ASP A 188 8.77 -7.35 2.19
N ALA A 189 9.10 -8.03 1.10
CA ALA A 189 9.08 -7.45 -0.24
C ALA A 189 7.71 -6.82 -0.56
N LEU A 190 7.71 -5.68 -1.24
CA LEU A 190 6.49 -4.99 -1.72
C LEU A 190 5.46 -4.70 -0.62
N THR A 191 5.92 -4.46 0.61
CA THR A 191 5.07 -4.23 1.79
C THR A 191 5.16 -2.79 2.27
N ALA A 192 4.03 -2.23 2.68
CA ALA A 192 3.97 -0.96 3.39
C ALA A 192 3.43 -1.15 4.81
N ALA A 193 3.88 -0.33 5.75
CA ALA A 193 3.42 -0.32 7.13
C ALA A 193 3.13 1.10 7.62
N VAL A 194 2.13 1.22 8.49
CA VAL A 194 1.92 2.42 9.30
C VAL A 194 1.86 1.99 10.76
N ILE A 195 2.75 2.56 11.55
CA ILE A 195 2.87 2.28 12.98
C ILE A 195 2.54 3.54 13.74
N LYS A 196 1.51 3.50 14.55
CA LYS A 196 1.15 4.57 15.46
C LYS A 196 1.98 4.44 16.74
N ILE A 197 2.57 5.53 17.18
CA ILE A 197 3.30 5.68 18.43
C ILE A 197 2.54 6.71 19.24
N GLN A 198 1.92 6.28 20.31
CA GLN A 198 1.08 7.14 21.15
C GLN A 198 1.91 8.14 21.92
N ALA A 199 1.47 9.39 21.96
CA ALA A 199 2.05 10.41 22.84
C ALA A 199 1.83 10.04 24.31
N LYS A 200 2.81 10.39 25.16
CA LYS A 200 2.72 10.21 26.61
C LYS A 200 2.06 11.41 27.28
#